data_4d543e4dfe0fbaf92c62db222bbb79af
#
_entry.id   4d543e4dfe0fbaf92c62db222bbb79af
#
_cell.length_a   1.000
_cell.length_b   1.000
_cell.length_c   1.000
_cell.angle_alpha   90.00
_cell.angle_beta   90.00
_cell.angle_gamma   90.00
#
_symmetry.space_group_name_H-M   'P 1'
#
loop_
_entity.id
_entity.type
_entity.pdbx_description
1 polymer ?
#
loop_
_entity_poly.entity_id
_entity_poly.type
_entity_poly.pdbx_seq_one_letter_code
_entity_poly.pdbx_strand_id
1 'polypeptide(L)'
;MKYYVSNGVKIIECAPSEFKLVMVNRPKKNLGKSTYVNANFFASGRQNGERYTLPVNFLVCDYEASGNEEKKLNDLRGYYIGNKYYYDSYPPSGGVPQFCGKVLTTFYIENGKPAISDITAVRETMTYAVSGIPVMLNGRDVIWKTYVHPQGWTGGELYGTYHIFLGLKRGSNTIYLMSWKSNSSNLISSGEGFKKFSAMGFSDVIKLDGGGSEIMKYQGSIKHATGENRQINCIVEVCAQSTSSSGKNPTPSSGNSTGSAQASTKKKNPYTVPTRTIKKGCTGNDVRWVQFQLNKAGFVCGIDGSFGPKSVSALKSYQTARGLEVDGSCGPATRKSLLKE
;
A
#
# COMPACT_ATOMS: atom_id res chain seq x y z
N MET A 1 4.71 17.25 -8.88
CA MET A 1 5.70 16.25 -9.37
C MET A 1 6.77 16.88 -10.29
N LYS A 2 8.00 16.35 -10.28
CA LYS A 2 9.14 16.81 -11.08
C LYS A 2 10.00 15.63 -11.52
N TYR A 3 10.60 15.69 -12.72
CA TYR A 3 11.56 14.69 -13.22
C TYR A 3 12.90 15.35 -13.53
N TYR A 4 13.99 14.68 -13.17
CA TYR A 4 15.35 15.10 -13.48
C TYR A 4 16.34 13.92 -13.38
N VAL A 5 17.58 14.15 -13.79
CA VAL A 5 18.69 13.20 -13.62
C VAL A 5 19.75 13.84 -12.72
N SER A 6 20.22 13.12 -11.72
CA SER A 6 21.28 13.54 -10.82
C SER A 6 22.20 12.37 -10.52
N ASN A 7 23.50 12.56 -10.66
CA ASN A 7 24.54 11.52 -10.45
C ASN A 7 24.25 10.20 -11.19
N GLY A 8 23.68 10.28 -12.40
CA GLY A 8 23.29 9.11 -13.19
C GLY A 8 22.01 8.40 -12.73
N VAL A 9 21.34 8.92 -11.71
CA VAL A 9 20.05 8.42 -11.20
C VAL A 9 18.93 9.23 -11.84
N LYS A 10 17.94 8.56 -12.44
CA LYS A 10 16.69 9.15 -12.92
C LYS A 10 15.72 9.26 -11.76
N ILE A 11 15.12 10.43 -11.54
CA ILE A 11 14.36 10.75 -10.35
C ILE A 11 13.02 11.36 -10.73
N ILE A 12 11.94 10.87 -10.11
CA ILE A 12 10.64 11.54 -10.06
C ILE A 12 10.39 11.94 -8.61
N GLU A 13 10.20 13.23 -8.37
CA GLU A 13 9.78 13.78 -7.09
C GLU A 13 8.26 13.97 -7.08
N CYS A 14 7.62 13.58 -5.98
CA CYS A 14 6.20 13.83 -5.77
C CYS A 14 5.87 14.09 -4.29
N ALA A 15 4.78 14.80 -4.07
CA ALA A 15 4.18 14.93 -2.74
C ALA A 15 3.39 13.66 -2.38
N PRO A 16 3.14 13.38 -1.08
CA PRO A 16 2.29 12.26 -0.67
C PRO A 16 0.88 12.28 -1.30
N SER A 17 0.33 13.46 -1.54
CA SER A 17 -0.99 13.63 -2.19
C SER A 17 -1.00 13.31 -3.69
N GLU A 18 0.18 13.27 -4.33
CA GLU A 18 0.35 12.90 -5.74
C GLU A 18 0.67 11.40 -5.91
N PHE A 19 1.05 10.73 -4.83
CA PHE A 19 1.48 9.33 -4.82
C PHE A 19 0.28 8.40 -4.71
N LYS A 20 0.23 7.40 -5.58
CA LYS A 20 -0.69 6.26 -5.50
C LYS A 20 0.06 4.96 -5.71
N LEU A 21 -0.23 3.98 -4.90
CA LEU A 21 0.21 2.61 -5.11
C LEU A 21 -0.99 1.83 -5.65
N VAL A 22 -0.86 1.24 -6.83
CA VAL A 22 -1.99 0.65 -7.56
C VAL A 22 -1.64 -0.76 -8.01
N MET A 23 -2.48 -1.72 -7.64
CA MET A 23 -2.39 -3.08 -8.17
C MET A 23 -2.97 -3.10 -9.59
N VAL A 24 -2.16 -3.48 -10.56
CA VAL A 24 -2.52 -3.44 -11.98
C VAL A 24 -2.56 -4.82 -12.64
N ASN A 25 -1.71 -5.74 -12.20
CA ASN A 25 -1.60 -7.11 -12.71
C ASN A 25 -1.63 -7.20 -14.26
N ARG A 26 -0.85 -6.37 -14.94
CA ARG A 26 -0.83 -6.20 -16.40
C ARG A 26 0.58 -6.06 -16.95
N PRO A 27 0.76 -6.25 -18.29
CA PRO A 27 2.02 -5.96 -18.97
C PRO A 27 2.46 -4.50 -18.75
N LYS A 28 3.70 -4.30 -18.30
CA LYS A 28 4.22 -3.02 -17.82
C LYS A 28 4.16 -1.86 -18.83
N LYS A 29 4.20 -2.15 -20.12
CA LYS A 29 4.14 -1.11 -21.19
C LYS A 29 2.73 -0.66 -21.53
N ASN A 30 1.69 -1.42 -21.13
CA ASN A 30 0.30 -1.26 -21.57
C ASN A 30 -0.63 -0.79 -20.45
N LEU A 31 -0.14 0.05 -19.54
CA LEU A 31 -0.91 0.44 -18.34
C LEU A 31 -1.83 1.65 -18.55
N GLY A 32 -1.73 2.36 -19.66
CA GLY A 32 -2.51 3.58 -19.90
C GLY A 32 -2.19 4.76 -18.97
N LYS A 33 -1.24 4.59 -18.04
CA LYS A 33 -0.87 5.61 -17.05
C LYS A 33 0.20 6.56 -17.63
N SER A 34 0.16 7.83 -17.21
CA SER A 34 1.05 8.89 -17.70
C SER A 34 2.40 8.91 -16.99
N THR A 35 2.41 8.76 -15.66
CA THR A 35 3.63 8.80 -14.84
C THR A 35 3.58 7.67 -13.83
N TYR A 36 4.54 6.75 -13.89
CA TYR A 36 4.63 5.62 -12.98
C TYR A 36 6.00 4.94 -12.97
N VAL A 37 6.25 4.16 -11.92
CA VAL A 37 7.31 3.14 -11.85
C VAL A 37 6.71 1.82 -11.40
N ASN A 38 7.34 0.68 -11.72
CA ASN A 38 6.96 -0.60 -11.07
C ASN A 38 7.31 -0.54 -9.57
N ALA A 39 6.57 -1.29 -8.77
CA ALA A 39 6.66 -1.19 -7.32
C ALA A 39 7.10 -2.49 -6.64
N ASN A 40 6.16 -3.32 -6.17
CA ASN A 40 6.44 -4.40 -5.26
C ASN A 40 7.09 -5.61 -5.94
N PHE A 41 7.81 -6.40 -5.14
CA PHE A 41 8.20 -7.77 -5.51
C PHE A 41 6.96 -8.67 -5.57
N PHE A 42 6.96 -9.61 -6.52
CA PHE A 42 5.82 -10.49 -6.73
C PHE A 42 6.26 -11.88 -7.19
N ALA A 43 5.45 -12.88 -6.83
CA ALA A 43 5.50 -14.20 -7.44
C ALA A 43 4.58 -14.23 -8.66
N SER A 44 4.91 -15.04 -9.64
CA SER A 44 4.07 -15.27 -10.81
C SER A 44 3.66 -16.74 -10.90
N GLY A 45 2.43 -16.99 -11.30
CA GLY A 45 1.89 -18.33 -11.52
C GLY A 45 1.03 -18.39 -12.76
N ARG A 46 0.45 -19.57 -13.01
CA ARG A 46 -0.58 -19.79 -14.03
C ARG A 46 -1.75 -20.51 -13.41
N GLN A 47 -2.96 -20.04 -13.69
CA GLN A 47 -4.21 -20.70 -13.35
C GLN A 47 -5.10 -20.66 -14.57
N ASN A 48 -5.63 -21.83 -14.98
CA ASN A 48 -6.46 -21.97 -16.18
C ASN A 48 -5.82 -21.40 -17.45
N GLY A 49 -4.47 -21.56 -17.59
CA GLY A 49 -3.71 -21.04 -18.74
C GLY A 49 -3.31 -19.56 -18.67
N GLU A 50 -3.92 -18.76 -17.81
CA GLU A 50 -3.62 -17.35 -17.64
C GLU A 50 -2.51 -17.11 -16.61
N ARG A 51 -1.66 -16.12 -16.88
CA ARG A 51 -0.64 -15.66 -15.92
C ARG A 51 -1.27 -14.71 -14.91
N TYR A 52 -0.90 -14.88 -13.66
CA TYR A 52 -1.21 -13.96 -12.58
C TYR A 52 0.05 -13.62 -11.78
N THR A 53 0.01 -12.52 -11.05
CA THR A 53 1.08 -12.08 -10.15
C THR A 53 0.51 -11.85 -8.76
N LEU A 54 1.28 -12.23 -7.73
CA LEU A 54 0.92 -12.12 -6.33
C LEU A 54 1.95 -11.29 -5.59
N PRO A 55 1.57 -10.36 -4.69
CA PRO A 55 2.52 -9.73 -3.80
C PRO A 55 3.19 -10.79 -2.92
N VAL A 56 4.47 -10.58 -2.60
CA VAL A 56 5.23 -11.52 -1.74
C VAL A 56 5.59 -10.92 -0.38
N ASN A 57 5.37 -9.61 -0.20
CA ASN A 57 5.70 -8.84 1.00
C ASN A 57 4.59 -7.84 1.32
N PHE A 58 4.71 -7.06 2.41
CA PHE A 58 3.66 -6.13 2.83
C PHE A 58 3.25 -5.16 1.73
N LEU A 59 1.95 -5.00 1.54
CA LEU A 59 1.37 -4.13 0.52
C LEU A 59 0.05 -3.53 1.02
N VAL A 60 -0.11 -2.21 0.87
CA VAL A 60 -1.39 -1.49 0.96
C VAL A 60 -1.52 -0.63 -0.29
N CYS A 61 -2.48 -0.93 -1.15
CA CYS A 61 -2.61 -0.27 -2.44
C CYS A 61 -4.06 -0.09 -2.86
N ASP A 62 -4.30 0.78 -3.84
CA ASP A 62 -5.56 0.82 -4.58
C ASP A 62 -5.63 -0.37 -5.52
N TYR A 63 -6.84 -0.90 -5.69
CA TYR A 63 -7.12 -1.98 -6.62
C TYR A 63 -7.92 -1.45 -7.81
N GLU A 64 -7.36 -1.61 -9.02
CA GLU A 64 -8.09 -1.34 -10.25
C GLU A 64 -8.56 -2.67 -10.85
N ALA A 65 -9.79 -3.07 -10.54
CA ALA A 65 -10.41 -4.21 -11.19
C ALA A 65 -10.60 -3.94 -12.68
N SER A 66 -10.10 -4.82 -13.53
CA SER A 66 -10.49 -4.89 -14.93
C SER A 66 -11.20 -6.23 -15.19
N GLY A 67 -12.53 -6.20 -15.18
CA GLY A 67 -13.35 -7.34 -15.57
C GLY A 67 -13.23 -8.56 -14.63
N ASN A 68 -13.12 -9.76 -15.17
CA ASN A 68 -13.14 -11.05 -14.46
C ASN A 68 -12.03 -11.30 -13.41
N GLU A 69 -11.19 -10.31 -13.08
CA GLU A 69 -10.08 -10.45 -12.15
C GLU A 69 -10.48 -10.43 -10.67
N GLU A 70 -11.66 -9.87 -10.32
CA GLU A 70 -12.18 -9.91 -8.94
C GLU A 70 -12.25 -11.34 -8.36
N LYS A 71 -12.55 -12.32 -9.20
CA LYS A 71 -12.68 -13.71 -8.80
C LYS A 71 -11.33 -14.40 -8.54
N LYS A 72 -10.26 -13.94 -9.22
CA LYS A 72 -8.90 -14.48 -9.09
C LYS A 72 -8.16 -13.96 -7.86
N LEU A 73 -8.52 -12.75 -7.40
CA LEU A 73 -7.91 -12.11 -6.23
C LEU A 73 -8.52 -12.57 -4.90
N ASN A 74 -9.72 -13.18 -4.91
CA ASN A 74 -10.31 -13.76 -3.71
C ASN A 74 -9.51 -14.95 -3.15
N ASP A 75 -8.65 -15.57 -3.97
CA ASP A 75 -7.70 -16.59 -3.53
C ASP A 75 -6.39 -15.97 -2.94
N LEU A 76 -6.21 -14.67 -3.07
CA LEU A 76 -5.09 -13.95 -2.47
C LEU A 76 -5.41 -13.62 -1.02
N ARG A 77 -4.54 -14.01 -0.12
CA ARG A 77 -4.71 -13.83 1.33
C ARG A 77 -4.51 -12.39 1.83
N GLY A 78 -4.80 -11.44 1.00
CA GLY A 78 -5.06 -10.08 1.40
C GLY A 78 -6.54 -9.89 1.76
N TYR A 79 -6.84 -8.73 2.27
CA TYR A 79 -8.21 -8.31 2.54
C TYR A 79 -8.45 -6.92 1.96
N TYR A 80 -9.73 -6.60 1.74
CA TYR A 80 -10.14 -5.34 1.16
C TYR A 80 -10.89 -4.49 2.19
N ILE A 81 -10.59 -3.17 2.18
CA ILE A 81 -11.40 -2.16 2.84
C ILE A 81 -11.73 -1.10 1.81
N GLY A 82 -12.98 -1.07 1.34
CA GLY A 82 -13.36 -0.24 0.21
C GLY A 82 -12.63 -0.65 -1.07
N ASN A 83 -11.92 0.28 -1.68
CA ASN A 83 -11.07 0.05 -2.86
C ASN A 83 -9.58 -0.17 -2.52
N LYS A 84 -9.25 -0.36 -1.24
CA LYS A 84 -7.89 -0.63 -0.77
C LYS A 84 -7.70 -2.12 -0.55
N TYR A 85 -6.56 -2.62 -1.01
CA TYR A 85 -6.09 -3.97 -0.78
C TYR A 85 -4.95 -3.95 0.22
N TYR A 86 -5.03 -4.84 1.22
CA TYR A 86 -4.07 -5.02 2.30
C TYR A 86 -3.49 -6.43 2.24
N TYR A 87 -2.18 -6.56 2.30
CA TYR A 87 -1.49 -7.84 2.29
C TYR A 87 -0.37 -7.88 3.33
N ASP A 88 -0.43 -8.83 4.25
CA ASP A 88 0.47 -8.96 5.40
C ASP A 88 1.56 -10.04 5.24
N SER A 89 1.87 -10.46 4.04
CA SER A 89 2.86 -11.54 3.83
C SER A 89 2.55 -12.87 4.53
N TYR A 90 1.30 -13.12 4.88
CA TYR A 90 0.94 -14.39 5.51
C TYR A 90 0.84 -15.48 4.41
N PRO A 91 1.61 -16.60 4.49
CA PRO A 91 1.58 -17.54 3.39
C PRO A 91 0.23 -18.20 3.28
N PRO A 92 -0.29 -18.36 2.08
CA PRO A 92 -1.12 -19.48 1.70
C PRO A 92 -0.31 -20.78 1.80
N SER A 93 -0.98 -21.87 1.97
CA SER A 93 -0.45 -23.17 1.59
C SER A 93 0.06 -23.02 0.14
N GLY A 94 1.39 -22.89 -0.06
CA GLY A 94 2.04 -22.61 -1.36
C GLY A 94 2.54 -21.16 -1.59
N GLY A 95 2.45 -20.25 -0.60
CA GLY A 95 3.04 -18.90 -0.66
C GLY A 95 4.56 -18.89 -0.51
N VAL A 96 5.16 -17.71 -0.59
CA VAL A 96 6.60 -17.49 -0.41
C VAL A 96 6.92 -17.48 1.09
N PRO A 97 7.35 -18.59 1.71
CA PRO A 97 7.46 -18.72 3.17
C PRO A 97 8.51 -17.77 3.77
N GLN A 98 9.44 -17.29 2.95
CA GLN A 98 10.61 -16.52 3.38
C GLN A 98 10.27 -15.18 4.05
N PHE A 99 9.10 -14.59 3.76
CA PHE A 99 8.67 -13.32 4.36
C PHE A 99 7.63 -13.48 5.47
N CYS A 100 7.16 -14.70 5.72
CA CYS A 100 6.13 -14.98 6.70
C CYS A 100 6.62 -14.69 8.13
N GLY A 101 5.85 -13.91 8.89
CA GLY A 101 6.18 -13.55 10.27
C GLY A 101 7.46 -12.72 10.41
N LYS A 102 7.99 -12.20 9.31
CA LYS A 102 9.20 -11.38 9.33
C LYS A 102 8.89 -9.92 9.60
N VAL A 103 9.84 -9.25 10.20
CA VAL A 103 9.92 -7.79 10.23
C VAL A 103 10.44 -7.35 8.86
N LEU A 104 9.73 -6.46 8.17
CA LEU A 104 10.12 -5.98 6.85
C LEU A 104 10.27 -4.47 6.84
N THR A 105 11.36 -4.00 6.25
CA THR A 105 11.52 -2.56 5.97
C THR A 105 10.52 -2.14 4.91
N THR A 106 9.66 -1.21 5.27
CA THR A 106 8.48 -0.83 4.49
C THR A 106 8.39 0.69 4.36
N PHE A 107 8.18 1.15 3.13
CA PHE A 107 7.68 2.50 2.90
C PHE A 107 6.17 2.51 3.13
N TYR A 108 5.67 3.53 3.80
CA TYR A 108 4.24 3.76 3.96
C TYR A 108 3.89 5.24 4.03
N ILE A 109 2.65 5.56 3.70
CA ILE A 109 2.03 6.86 3.95
C ILE A 109 0.94 6.66 5.00
N GLU A 110 1.11 7.32 6.15
CA GLU A 110 0.17 7.27 7.25
C GLU A 110 -0.14 8.69 7.72
N ASN A 111 -1.44 9.04 7.81
CA ASN A 111 -1.88 10.41 8.12
C ASN A 111 -1.24 11.48 7.20
N GLY A 112 -1.10 11.17 5.91
CA GLY A 112 -0.50 12.05 4.89
C GLY A 112 1.01 12.23 4.99
N LYS A 113 1.69 11.52 5.89
CA LYS A 113 3.15 11.59 6.08
C LYS A 113 3.83 10.34 5.54
N PRO A 114 4.85 10.46 4.67
CA PRO A 114 5.63 9.33 4.21
C PRO A 114 6.66 8.93 5.26
N ALA A 115 6.88 7.64 5.42
CA ALA A 115 7.91 7.08 6.28
C ALA A 115 8.49 5.79 5.69
N ILE A 116 9.71 5.46 6.08
CA ILE A 116 10.34 4.15 5.86
C ILE A 116 10.79 3.64 7.22
N SER A 117 10.28 2.50 7.62
CA SER A 117 10.68 1.84 8.86
C SER A 117 10.39 0.36 8.81
N ASP A 118 10.93 -0.35 9.79
CA ASP A 118 10.61 -1.75 10.02
C ASP A 118 9.22 -1.90 10.63
N ILE A 119 8.42 -2.76 10.04
CA ILE A 119 7.09 -3.11 10.54
C ILE A 119 6.90 -4.64 10.56
N THR A 120 5.98 -5.09 11.39
CA THR A 120 5.60 -6.50 11.52
C THR A 120 4.26 -6.82 10.86
N ALA A 121 3.48 -5.79 10.55
CA ALA A 121 2.18 -5.89 9.87
C ALA A 121 1.79 -4.55 9.26
N VAL A 122 0.96 -4.57 8.22
CA VAL A 122 0.32 -3.37 7.70
C VAL A 122 -0.81 -2.93 8.64
N ARG A 123 -1.04 -1.62 8.68
CA ARG A 123 -2.09 -0.99 9.50
C ARG A 123 -3.12 -0.32 8.58
N GLU A 124 -4.35 -0.29 8.99
CA GLU A 124 -5.45 0.32 8.23
C GLU A 124 -5.39 1.86 8.19
N THR A 125 -4.63 2.45 9.10
CA THR A 125 -4.26 3.87 9.08
C THR A 125 -3.28 4.21 7.95
N MET A 126 -2.63 3.21 7.36
CA MET A 126 -1.76 3.38 6.21
C MET A 126 -2.58 3.58 4.94
N THR A 127 -2.40 4.73 4.30
CA THR A 127 -3.01 5.01 2.99
C THR A 127 -2.39 4.16 1.89
N TYR A 128 -1.07 3.96 1.96
CA TYR A 128 -0.27 3.11 1.08
C TYR A 128 0.88 2.49 1.87
N ALA A 129 1.28 1.29 1.51
CA ALA A 129 2.49 0.65 2.02
C ALA A 129 3.09 -0.30 0.98
N VAL A 130 4.41 -0.38 0.93
CA VAL A 130 5.15 -1.36 0.12
C VAL A 130 6.46 -1.68 0.80
N SER A 131 6.73 -2.96 1.05
CA SER A 131 8.03 -3.40 1.54
C SER A 131 9.05 -3.47 0.42
N GLY A 132 10.29 -3.18 0.76
CA GLY A 132 11.42 -3.27 -0.15
C GLY A 132 12.70 -3.70 0.56
N ILE A 133 13.75 -3.91 -0.23
CA ILE A 133 15.07 -4.23 0.31
C ILE A 133 15.70 -2.93 0.83
N PRO A 134 16.02 -2.82 2.13
CA PRO A 134 16.66 -1.62 2.65
C PRO A 134 18.06 -1.43 2.05
N VAL A 135 18.35 -0.21 1.63
CA VAL A 135 19.66 0.22 1.10
C VAL A 135 20.36 1.13 2.09
N MET A 136 19.60 2.02 2.74
CA MET A 136 20.05 2.82 3.86
C MET A 136 18.87 3.20 4.75
N LEU A 137 19.12 3.37 6.04
CA LEU A 137 18.10 3.76 7.03
C LEU A 137 18.69 4.75 8.04
N ASN A 138 17.94 5.80 8.33
CA ASN A 138 18.35 6.84 9.27
C ASN A 138 19.74 7.45 8.97
N GLY A 139 20.12 7.54 7.69
CA GLY A 139 21.42 8.03 7.23
C GLY A 139 22.57 7.05 7.42
N ARG A 140 22.29 5.77 7.70
CA ARG A 140 23.30 4.73 7.93
C ARG A 140 23.21 3.63 6.87
N ASP A 141 24.38 3.04 6.57
CA ASP A 141 24.44 1.81 5.77
C ASP A 141 23.74 0.65 6.49
N VAL A 142 23.22 -0.29 5.71
CA VAL A 142 22.59 -1.50 6.24
C VAL A 142 23.51 -2.70 6.04
N ILE A 143 23.52 -3.61 7.00
CA ILE A 143 24.37 -4.79 6.98
C ILE A 143 23.59 -5.98 6.44
N TRP A 144 24.02 -6.55 5.30
CA TRP A 144 23.32 -7.65 4.65
C TRP A 144 23.04 -8.82 5.59
N LYS A 145 24.06 -9.36 6.25
CA LYS A 145 23.94 -10.58 7.05
C LYS A 145 23.06 -10.42 8.29
N THR A 146 23.15 -9.28 8.95
CA THR A 146 22.53 -9.07 10.26
C THR A 146 21.22 -8.28 10.20
N TYR A 147 20.94 -7.63 9.07
CA TYR A 147 19.76 -6.78 8.94
C TYR A 147 18.89 -7.16 7.74
N VAL A 148 19.45 -7.29 6.53
CA VAL A 148 18.67 -7.51 5.31
C VAL A 148 18.27 -8.97 5.14
N HIS A 149 19.24 -9.89 5.27
CA HIS A 149 18.99 -11.33 5.10
C HIS A 149 17.96 -11.90 6.10
N PRO A 150 17.94 -11.51 7.39
CA PRO A 150 16.92 -11.96 8.31
C PRO A 150 15.47 -11.57 7.93
N GLN A 151 15.31 -10.53 7.12
CA GLN A 151 14.00 -10.14 6.58
C GLN A 151 13.49 -11.11 5.48
N GLY A 152 14.30 -12.04 5.02
CA GLY A 152 13.93 -13.03 4.01
C GLY A 152 14.49 -12.77 2.61
N TRP A 153 15.28 -11.71 2.40
CA TRP A 153 15.88 -11.40 1.11
C TRP A 153 17.06 -12.33 0.79
N THR A 154 17.13 -12.85 -0.44
CA THR A 154 18.09 -13.87 -0.84
C THR A 154 19.34 -13.34 -1.54
N GLY A 155 19.33 -12.10 -1.96
CA GLY A 155 20.46 -11.43 -2.62
C GLY A 155 20.43 -11.50 -4.15
N GLY A 156 19.68 -12.40 -4.74
CA GLY A 156 19.53 -12.46 -6.20
C GLY A 156 18.92 -11.19 -6.81
N GLU A 157 18.19 -10.44 -6.02
CA GLU A 157 17.55 -9.19 -6.39
C GLU A 157 18.51 -7.99 -6.42
N LEU A 158 19.78 -8.19 -6.06
CA LEU A 158 20.77 -7.11 -5.83
C LEU A 158 21.83 -6.98 -6.93
N TYR A 159 21.88 -7.93 -7.87
CA TYR A 159 22.93 -7.97 -8.88
C TYR A 159 22.81 -6.88 -9.94
N GLY A 160 23.92 -6.55 -10.57
CA GLY A 160 24.15 -5.47 -11.52
C GLY A 160 23.16 -5.38 -12.68
N THR A 161 21.99 -4.78 -12.38
CA THR A 161 20.91 -4.48 -13.33
C THR A 161 20.29 -3.14 -12.95
N TYR A 162 19.28 -2.74 -13.70
CA TYR A 162 18.47 -1.59 -13.32
C TYR A 162 17.56 -1.92 -12.15
N HIS A 163 17.45 -0.98 -11.24
CA HIS A 163 16.64 -1.09 -10.04
C HIS A 163 15.77 0.14 -9.87
N ILE A 164 14.57 -0.07 -9.34
CA ILE A 164 13.71 1.00 -8.83
C ILE A 164 13.96 1.14 -7.33
N PHE A 165 14.08 2.39 -6.90
CA PHE A 165 14.23 2.75 -5.49
C PHE A 165 13.16 3.76 -5.10
N LEU A 166 12.82 3.74 -3.83
CA LEU A 166 12.01 4.74 -3.18
C LEU A 166 12.82 5.32 -2.02
N GLY A 167 12.94 6.63 -1.96
CA GLY A 167 13.76 7.30 -0.96
C GLY A 167 13.07 8.49 -0.30
N LEU A 168 13.53 8.80 0.90
CA LEU A 168 13.14 9.97 1.69
C LEU A 168 14.38 10.74 2.11
N LYS A 169 14.22 12.06 2.31
CA LYS A 169 15.23 12.95 2.89
C LYS A 169 14.75 13.43 4.26
N ARG A 170 15.66 13.54 5.22
CA ARG A 170 15.33 13.96 6.58
C ARG A 170 14.62 15.33 6.59
N GLY A 171 13.52 15.41 7.30
CA GLY A 171 12.74 16.65 7.44
C GLY A 171 11.93 17.05 6.19
N SER A 172 11.87 16.19 5.16
CA SER A 172 11.09 16.44 3.94
C SER A 172 9.90 15.48 3.84
N ASN A 173 8.76 15.97 3.35
CA ASN A 173 7.63 15.14 2.98
C ASN A 173 7.67 14.71 1.50
N THR A 174 8.73 15.06 0.76
CA THR A 174 8.87 14.69 -0.65
C THR A 174 9.25 13.21 -0.77
N ILE A 175 8.56 12.52 -1.65
CA ILE A 175 8.83 11.12 -2.02
C ILE A 175 9.65 11.13 -3.31
N TYR A 176 10.71 10.33 -3.34
CA TYR A 176 11.62 10.21 -4.47
C TYR A 176 11.53 8.81 -5.06
N LEU A 177 11.06 8.71 -6.30
CA LEU A 177 11.07 7.47 -7.08
C LEU A 177 12.28 7.53 -8.00
N MET A 178 13.13 6.52 -7.93
CA MET A 178 14.44 6.55 -8.57
C MET A 178 14.67 5.31 -9.42
N SER A 179 15.29 5.47 -10.58
CA SER A 179 15.79 4.38 -11.41
C SER A 179 17.29 4.55 -11.61
N TRP A 180 18.04 3.51 -11.29
CA TRP A 180 19.49 3.50 -11.41
C TRP A 180 20.02 2.08 -11.67
N LYS A 181 21.06 2.00 -12.51
CA LYS A 181 21.80 0.77 -12.78
C LYS A 181 23.00 0.69 -11.86
N SER A 182 23.03 -0.29 -10.96
CA SER A 182 24.22 -0.62 -10.18
C SER A 182 25.29 -1.23 -11.06
N ASN A 183 26.55 -0.90 -10.84
CA ASN A 183 27.71 -1.52 -11.44
C ASN A 183 28.29 -2.66 -10.58
N SER A 184 27.82 -2.76 -9.35
CA SER A 184 28.28 -3.76 -8.38
C SER A 184 27.63 -5.11 -8.60
N SER A 185 28.36 -6.17 -8.34
CA SER A 185 27.80 -7.54 -8.26
C SER A 185 26.87 -7.72 -7.07
N ASN A 186 26.98 -6.87 -6.05
CA ASN A 186 26.06 -6.82 -4.91
C ASN A 186 25.92 -5.39 -4.39
N LEU A 187 24.79 -4.75 -4.71
CA LEU A 187 24.47 -3.36 -4.41
C LEU A 187 24.60 -2.99 -2.93
N ILE A 188 24.19 -3.86 -2.03
CA ILE A 188 24.15 -3.57 -0.59
C ILE A 188 25.45 -4.00 0.09
N SER A 189 25.92 -5.23 -0.14
CA SER A 189 27.13 -5.73 0.54
C SER A 189 28.39 -4.96 0.15
N SER A 190 28.41 -4.35 -1.03
CA SER A 190 29.50 -3.46 -1.47
C SER A 190 29.39 -2.05 -0.92
N GLY A 191 28.26 -1.68 -0.31
CA GLY A 191 27.94 -0.31 0.14
C GLY A 191 27.77 0.70 -1.01
N GLU A 192 27.66 0.24 -2.28
CA GLU A 192 27.55 1.13 -3.43
C GLU A 192 26.26 1.97 -3.36
N GLY A 193 25.14 1.36 -3.02
CA GLY A 193 23.86 2.05 -2.86
C GLY A 193 23.91 3.11 -1.75
N PHE A 194 24.44 2.75 -0.60
CA PHE A 194 24.63 3.69 0.50
C PHE A 194 25.47 4.89 0.09
N LYS A 195 26.67 4.68 -0.48
CA LYS A 195 27.55 5.77 -0.95
C LYS A 195 26.85 6.68 -1.95
N LYS A 196 26.14 6.08 -2.91
CA LYS A 196 25.40 6.82 -3.94
C LYS A 196 24.31 7.72 -3.34
N PHE A 197 23.41 7.15 -2.55
CA PHE A 197 22.24 7.88 -2.04
C PHE A 197 22.59 8.80 -0.87
N SER A 198 23.58 8.47 -0.04
CA SER A 198 24.10 9.35 1.00
C SER A 198 24.69 10.64 0.39
N ALA A 199 25.49 10.53 -0.68
CA ALA A 199 26.02 11.68 -1.40
C ALA A 199 24.94 12.57 -2.05
N MET A 200 23.73 12.03 -2.27
CA MET A 200 22.56 12.76 -2.77
C MET A 200 21.67 13.33 -1.66
N GLY A 201 22.05 13.15 -0.38
CA GLY A 201 21.36 13.67 0.79
C GLY A 201 20.12 12.89 1.21
N PHE A 202 19.98 11.61 0.80
CA PHE A 202 18.92 10.75 1.31
C PHE A 202 19.22 10.31 2.74
N SER A 203 18.17 10.07 3.52
CA SER A 203 18.22 9.45 4.85
C SER A 203 17.76 8.00 4.84
N ASP A 204 16.76 7.69 4.02
CA ASP A 204 16.13 6.39 3.96
C ASP A 204 15.88 6.01 2.50
N VAL A 205 16.29 4.82 2.11
CA VAL A 205 16.10 4.30 0.76
C VAL A 205 15.84 2.81 0.81
N ILE A 206 14.76 2.39 0.15
CA ILE A 206 14.49 0.97 -0.14
C ILE A 206 14.56 0.72 -1.64
N LYS A 207 15.01 -0.48 -2.02
CA LYS A 207 14.92 -0.99 -3.38
C LYS A 207 13.59 -1.70 -3.55
N LEU A 208 12.88 -1.35 -4.60
CA LEU A 208 11.68 -2.04 -5.08
C LEU A 208 12.04 -3.08 -6.14
N ASP A 209 11.04 -3.72 -6.77
CA ASP A 209 11.30 -4.68 -7.83
C ASP A 209 12.07 -4.05 -9.00
N GLY A 210 12.87 -4.84 -9.67
CA GLY A 210 13.78 -4.39 -10.72
C GLY A 210 13.98 -5.44 -11.81
N GLY A 211 15.15 -5.43 -12.45
CA GLY A 211 15.49 -6.39 -13.49
C GLY A 211 14.50 -6.35 -14.65
N GLY A 212 13.93 -7.49 -15.03
CA GLY A 212 12.96 -7.61 -16.11
C GLY A 212 11.65 -6.83 -15.88
N SER A 213 11.30 -6.51 -14.63
CA SER A 213 10.10 -5.75 -14.26
C SER A 213 10.29 -4.23 -14.37
N GLU A 214 11.53 -3.76 -14.41
CA GLU A 214 11.86 -2.34 -14.29
C GLU A 214 11.25 -1.49 -15.41
N ILE A 215 10.56 -0.42 -15.00
CA ILE A 215 10.06 0.63 -15.86
C ILE A 215 9.91 1.95 -15.08
N MET A 216 10.30 3.05 -15.71
CA MET A 216 10.01 4.41 -15.29
C MET A 216 9.42 5.18 -16.46
N LYS A 217 8.21 5.69 -16.30
CA LYS A 217 7.51 6.53 -17.26
C LYS A 217 7.16 7.88 -16.61
N TYR A 218 7.36 8.96 -17.34
CA TYR A 218 7.04 10.31 -16.88
C TYR A 218 6.38 11.11 -17.99
N GLN A 219 5.17 11.62 -17.73
CA GLN A 219 4.35 12.41 -18.67
C GLN A 219 4.24 11.75 -20.04
N GLY A 220 3.85 10.47 -20.06
CA GLY A 220 3.69 9.69 -21.29
C GLY A 220 4.98 9.14 -21.90
N SER A 221 6.16 9.68 -21.55
CA SER A 221 7.46 9.26 -22.09
C SER A 221 8.14 8.22 -21.20
N ILE A 222 8.56 7.09 -21.77
CA ILE A 222 9.37 6.08 -21.08
C ILE A 222 10.78 6.66 -20.89
N LYS A 223 11.18 6.84 -19.63
CA LYS A 223 12.53 7.31 -19.26
C LYS A 223 13.51 6.18 -19.14
N HIS A 224 13.03 5.02 -18.70
CA HIS A 224 13.72 3.75 -18.73
C HIS A 224 12.75 2.59 -18.70
N ALA A 225 13.07 1.50 -19.38
CA ALA A 225 12.43 0.19 -19.25
C ALA A 225 13.39 -0.89 -19.75
N THR A 226 13.39 -2.05 -19.09
CA THR A 226 14.02 -3.25 -19.65
C THR A 226 13.25 -3.75 -20.86
N GLY A 227 13.91 -4.53 -21.75
CA GLY A 227 13.34 -4.97 -23.01
C GLY A 227 12.05 -5.78 -22.90
N GLU A 228 11.94 -6.61 -21.84
CA GLU A 228 10.79 -7.47 -21.61
C GLU A 228 9.50 -6.68 -21.31
N ASN A 229 8.40 -7.07 -21.97
CA ASN A 229 7.07 -6.55 -21.65
C ASN A 229 6.34 -7.53 -20.71
N ARG A 230 6.97 -7.86 -19.57
CA ARG A 230 6.40 -8.80 -18.60
C ARG A 230 5.24 -8.18 -17.83
N GLN A 231 4.37 -9.05 -17.33
CA GLN A 231 3.31 -8.69 -16.40
C GLN A 231 3.93 -8.29 -15.06
N ILE A 232 3.43 -7.23 -14.47
CA ILE A 232 3.80 -6.74 -13.14
C ILE A 232 2.58 -6.67 -12.24
N ASN A 233 2.78 -6.78 -10.93
CA ASN A 233 1.69 -6.79 -9.95
C ASN A 233 1.22 -5.38 -9.62
N CYS A 234 2.12 -4.51 -9.24
CA CYS A 234 1.81 -3.20 -8.70
C CYS A 234 2.73 -2.11 -9.24
N ILE A 235 2.21 -0.91 -9.35
CA ILE A 235 2.97 0.30 -9.71
C ILE A 235 2.80 1.39 -8.66
N VAL A 236 3.78 2.28 -8.58
CA VAL A 236 3.58 3.63 -8.06
C VAL A 236 3.15 4.51 -9.23
N GLU A 237 1.93 4.98 -9.22
CA GLU A 237 1.42 6.02 -10.11
C GLU A 237 1.59 7.39 -9.45
N VAL A 238 2.07 8.39 -10.21
CA VAL A 238 2.14 9.78 -9.74
C VAL A 238 1.13 10.61 -10.53
N CYS A 239 0.13 11.12 -9.81
CA CYS A 239 -0.95 11.91 -10.36
C CYS A 239 -0.65 13.40 -10.16
N ALA A 240 -0.74 14.23 -11.23
CA ALA A 240 -0.75 15.66 -11.07
C ALA A 240 -1.96 16.07 -10.21
N GLN A 241 -1.77 16.98 -9.27
CA GLN A 241 -2.92 17.59 -8.61
C GLN A 241 -3.71 18.35 -9.68
N SER A 242 -5.01 18.08 -9.78
CA SER A 242 -5.92 18.93 -10.53
C SER A 242 -5.98 20.29 -9.83
N THR A 243 -5.23 21.26 -10.34
CA THR A 243 -5.46 22.65 -10.01
C THR A 243 -6.82 23.02 -10.60
N SER A 244 -7.86 22.99 -9.79
CA SER A 244 -9.11 23.67 -10.13
C SER A 244 -8.83 25.17 -10.17
N SER A 245 -8.43 25.67 -11.33
CA SER A 245 -8.42 27.10 -11.61
C SER A 245 -9.86 27.55 -11.81
N SER A 246 -10.58 27.84 -10.74
CA SER A 246 -11.75 28.68 -10.80
C SER A 246 -11.32 30.14 -10.75
N GLY A 247 -10.91 30.65 -11.91
CA GLY A 247 -10.86 32.08 -12.12
C GLY A 247 -12.28 32.59 -12.34
N LYS A 248 -12.89 33.14 -11.29
CA LYS A 248 -13.84 34.25 -11.40
C LYS A 248 -13.95 34.91 -10.02
N ASN A 249 -13.48 36.12 -9.98
CA ASN A 249 -13.68 37.08 -8.90
C ASN A 249 -15.17 37.42 -8.79
N PRO A 250 -15.77 37.40 -7.61
CA PRO A 250 -16.87 38.31 -7.32
C PRO A 250 -16.50 39.24 -6.17
N THR A 251 -16.81 40.48 -6.37
CA THR A 251 -16.84 41.64 -5.48
C THR A 251 -17.49 41.32 -4.11
N PRO A 252 -17.04 41.96 -3.00
CA PRO A 252 -17.48 41.60 -1.66
C PRO A 252 -18.86 42.17 -1.35
N SER A 253 -19.74 41.32 -0.84
CA SER A 253 -20.92 41.74 -0.11
C SER A 253 -20.83 41.16 1.31
N SER A 254 -20.94 42.06 2.28
CA SER A 254 -20.88 41.79 3.71
C SER A 254 -22.08 40.96 4.17
N GLY A 255 -21.83 39.97 5.04
CA GLY A 255 -22.87 39.23 5.73
C GLY A 255 -22.29 38.33 6.80
N ASN A 256 -22.44 38.74 8.03
CA ASN A 256 -22.07 38.12 9.28
C ASN A 256 -22.75 36.76 9.47
N SER A 257 -22.02 35.69 9.86
CA SER A 257 -22.46 34.78 10.93
C SER A 257 -21.56 33.53 11.08
N THR A 258 -21.04 33.39 12.27
CA THR A 258 -20.86 32.18 13.11
C THR A 258 -20.43 30.86 12.47
N GLY A 259 -19.35 30.32 13.06
CA GLY A 259 -18.68 29.06 12.76
C GLY A 259 -19.61 27.84 12.67
N SER A 260 -19.22 26.99 11.77
CA SER A 260 -19.64 25.58 11.80
C SER A 260 -18.48 24.70 11.37
N ALA A 261 -18.14 23.76 12.26
CA ALA A 261 -17.18 22.70 12.04
C ALA A 261 -17.54 21.90 10.78
N GLN A 262 -16.55 21.64 9.95
CA GLN A 262 -16.66 20.82 8.76
C GLN A 262 -16.99 19.37 9.14
N ALA A 263 -18.25 18.98 8.99
CA ALA A 263 -18.74 17.62 9.14
C ALA A 263 -18.17 16.76 8.01
N SER A 264 -17.35 15.76 8.38
CA SER A 264 -17.01 14.66 7.49
C SER A 264 -18.31 13.97 7.05
N THR A 265 -18.57 13.88 5.75
CA THR A 265 -19.72 13.17 5.20
C THR A 265 -19.63 11.69 5.58
N LYS A 266 -20.35 11.28 6.61
CA LYS A 266 -20.42 9.88 7.07
C LYS A 266 -21.04 9.03 5.96
N LYS A 267 -20.25 8.18 5.32
CA LYS A 267 -20.71 7.26 4.27
C LYS A 267 -21.80 6.35 4.84
N LYS A 268 -23.00 6.36 4.22
CA LYS A 268 -24.14 5.53 4.65
C LYS A 268 -23.80 4.05 4.45
N ASN A 269 -24.13 3.21 5.45
CA ASN A 269 -23.91 1.75 5.37
C ASN A 269 -24.81 1.15 4.28
N PRO A 270 -24.26 0.47 3.24
CA PRO A 270 -25.04 -0.05 2.13
C PRO A 270 -25.66 -1.43 2.41
N TYR A 271 -25.37 -2.04 3.55
CA TYR A 271 -25.79 -3.40 3.89
C TYR A 271 -27.05 -3.40 4.77
N THR A 272 -27.66 -4.58 4.93
CA THR A 272 -28.91 -4.78 5.67
C THR A 272 -28.67 -4.82 7.18
N VAL A 273 -29.38 -4.02 7.94
CA VAL A 273 -29.34 -4.05 9.41
C VAL A 273 -29.73 -5.44 9.91
N PRO A 274 -28.97 -6.11 10.80
CA PRO A 274 -29.33 -7.40 11.34
C PRO A 274 -30.66 -7.37 12.11
N THR A 275 -31.52 -8.32 11.88
CA THR A 275 -32.69 -8.58 12.71
C THR A 275 -32.43 -9.68 13.75
N ARG A 276 -31.40 -10.52 13.51
CA ARG A 276 -30.93 -11.60 14.40
C ARG A 276 -29.65 -11.19 15.14
N THR A 277 -29.26 -11.96 16.13
CA THR A 277 -27.93 -11.82 16.75
C THR A 277 -26.86 -12.39 15.81
N ILE A 278 -25.83 -11.56 15.54
CA ILE A 278 -24.68 -11.98 14.73
C ILE A 278 -23.56 -12.42 15.68
N LYS A 279 -23.12 -13.66 15.52
CA LYS A 279 -22.06 -14.30 16.31
C LYS A 279 -21.14 -15.13 15.41
N LYS A 280 -20.05 -15.66 15.96
CA LYS A 280 -19.11 -16.51 15.24
C LYS A 280 -19.82 -17.59 14.43
N GLY A 281 -19.47 -17.68 13.13
CA GLY A 281 -20.05 -18.61 12.17
C GLY A 281 -21.25 -18.07 11.37
N CYS A 282 -21.82 -16.91 11.73
CA CYS A 282 -22.84 -16.26 10.90
C CYS A 282 -22.28 -15.78 9.57
N THR A 283 -23.11 -15.83 8.52
CA THR A 283 -22.78 -15.31 7.18
C THR A 283 -23.96 -14.53 6.61
N GLY A 284 -23.66 -13.59 5.68
CA GLY A 284 -24.69 -12.85 4.95
C GLY A 284 -24.47 -11.32 4.90
N ASN A 285 -25.42 -10.61 4.30
CA ASN A 285 -25.40 -9.15 4.18
C ASN A 285 -25.58 -8.44 5.53
N ASP A 286 -26.30 -9.05 6.45
CA ASP A 286 -26.45 -8.58 7.82
C ASP A 286 -25.12 -8.67 8.61
N VAL A 287 -24.29 -9.68 8.31
CA VAL A 287 -22.91 -9.76 8.84
C VAL A 287 -22.05 -8.62 8.27
N ARG A 288 -22.14 -8.35 6.96
CA ARG A 288 -21.45 -7.20 6.34
C ARG A 288 -21.84 -5.89 6.97
N TRP A 289 -23.12 -5.75 7.36
CA TRP A 289 -23.56 -4.53 8.08
C TRP A 289 -22.82 -4.33 9.39
N VAL A 290 -22.69 -5.38 10.21
CA VAL A 290 -21.95 -5.33 11.48
C VAL A 290 -20.48 -5.01 11.23
N GLN A 291 -19.84 -5.70 10.30
CA GLN A 291 -18.45 -5.47 9.92
C GLN A 291 -18.22 -4.04 9.43
N PHE A 292 -19.12 -3.49 8.62
CA PHE A 292 -19.06 -2.11 8.16
C PHE A 292 -19.17 -1.10 9.31
N GLN A 293 -20.12 -1.30 10.22
CA GLN A 293 -20.30 -0.40 11.38
C GLN A 293 -19.10 -0.46 12.34
N LEU A 294 -18.53 -1.64 12.57
CA LEU A 294 -17.30 -1.80 13.34
C LEU A 294 -16.16 -0.98 12.71
N ASN A 295 -15.94 -1.13 11.42
CA ASN A 295 -14.91 -0.38 10.69
C ASN A 295 -15.14 1.13 10.76
N LYS A 296 -16.41 1.58 10.62
CA LYS A 296 -16.78 2.98 10.74
C LYS A 296 -16.50 3.54 12.15
N ALA A 297 -16.67 2.69 13.16
CA ALA A 297 -16.36 3.02 14.56
C ALA A 297 -14.87 2.89 14.91
N GLY A 298 -14.00 2.51 13.95
CA GLY A 298 -12.56 2.35 14.15
C GLY A 298 -12.12 0.96 14.68
N PHE A 299 -13.05 -0.02 14.74
CA PHE A 299 -12.76 -1.39 15.18
C PHE A 299 -12.79 -2.33 13.99
N VAL A 300 -11.65 -2.57 13.44
CA VAL A 300 -11.54 -3.03 12.07
C VAL A 300 -11.57 -4.54 11.91
N CYS A 301 -12.33 -4.99 10.90
CA CYS A 301 -12.38 -6.36 10.41
C CYS A 301 -12.76 -6.38 8.93
N GLY A 302 -12.48 -7.50 8.24
CA GLY A 302 -12.91 -7.66 6.84
C GLY A 302 -14.44 -7.56 6.70
N ILE A 303 -14.92 -6.92 5.63
CA ILE A 303 -16.37 -6.84 5.30
C ILE A 303 -16.69 -7.96 4.28
N ASP A 304 -16.36 -9.19 4.65
CA ASP A 304 -16.50 -10.38 3.79
C ASP A 304 -17.87 -11.06 3.91
N GLY A 305 -18.66 -10.67 4.91
CA GLY A 305 -19.94 -11.29 5.21
C GLY A 305 -19.81 -12.63 5.94
N SER A 306 -18.65 -12.95 6.49
CA SER A 306 -18.43 -14.12 7.34
C SER A 306 -17.95 -13.68 8.73
N PHE A 307 -18.71 -13.98 9.79
CA PHE A 307 -18.37 -13.55 11.15
C PHE A 307 -17.35 -14.50 11.79
N GLY A 308 -16.10 -14.38 11.30
CA GLY A 308 -14.96 -15.17 11.72
C GLY A 308 -14.27 -14.64 12.98
N PRO A 309 -13.12 -15.24 13.39
CA PRO A 309 -12.36 -14.83 14.59
C PRO A 309 -11.97 -13.36 14.59
N LYS A 310 -11.60 -12.77 13.46
CA LYS A 310 -11.24 -11.34 13.32
C LYS A 310 -12.45 -10.43 13.62
N SER A 311 -13.63 -10.76 13.08
CA SER A 311 -14.86 -10.00 13.37
C SER A 311 -15.27 -10.09 14.84
N VAL A 312 -15.09 -11.27 15.45
CA VAL A 312 -15.33 -11.46 16.91
C VAL A 312 -14.37 -10.60 17.73
N SER A 313 -13.09 -10.58 17.38
CA SER A 313 -12.08 -9.77 18.09
C SER A 313 -12.40 -8.28 17.98
N ALA A 314 -12.70 -7.78 16.78
CA ALA A 314 -13.09 -6.39 16.54
C ALA A 314 -14.35 -6.01 17.33
N LEU A 315 -15.35 -6.89 17.35
CA LEU A 315 -16.59 -6.67 18.10
C LEU A 315 -16.33 -6.63 19.62
N LYS A 316 -15.51 -7.51 20.16
CA LYS A 316 -15.12 -7.49 21.58
C LYS A 316 -14.40 -6.21 21.97
N SER A 317 -13.48 -5.74 21.12
CA SER A 317 -12.79 -4.46 21.33
C SER A 317 -13.79 -3.28 21.30
N TYR A 318 -14.75 -3.29 20.38
CA TYR A 318 -15.83 -2.31 20.33
C TYR A 318 -16.69 -2.35 21.59
N GLN A 319 -17.13 -3.54 22.02
CA GLN A 319 -17.94 -3.74 23.21
C GLN A 319 -17.23 -3.20 24.45
N THR A 320 -15.93 -3.52 24.62
CA THR A 320 -15.10 -2.99 25.71
C THR A 320 -15.07 -1.45 25.68
N ALA A 321 -14.79 -0.86 24.51
CA ALA A 321 -14.67 0.59 24.37
C ALA A 321 -16.00 1.35 24.56
N ARG A 322 -17.13 0.67 24.42
CA ARG A 322 -18.49 1.23 24.60
C ARG A 322 -19.16 0.82 25.90
N GLY A 323 -18.44 0.12 26.81
CA GLY A 323 -18.99 -0.34 28.10
C GLY A 323 -20.14 -1.34 27.95
N LEU A 324 -20.13 -2.16 26.89
CA LEU A 324 -21.11 -3.21 26.63
C LEU A 324 -20.61 -4.54 27.17
N GLU A 325 -21.51 -5.52 27.28
CA GLU A 325 -21.12 -6.90 27.57
C GLU A 325 -20.17 -7.45 26.48
N VAL A 326 -19.01 -7.96 26.88
CA VAL A 326 -17.91 -8.38 25.99
C VAL A 326 -18.06 -9.85 25.62
N ASP A 327 -19.20 -10.22 25.02
CA ASP A 327 -19.53 -11.58 24.61
C ASP A 327 -19.07 -11.95 23.17
N GLY A 328 -18.72 -10.95 22.37
CA GLY A 328 -18.33 -11.12 20.96
C GLY A 328 -19.54 -11.43 20.06
N SER A 329 -20.75 -11.07 20.50
CA SER A 329 -21.99 -11.23 19.75
C SER A 329 -22.67 -9.88 19.54
N CYS A 330 -23.12 -9.59 18.32
CA CYS A 330 -23.89 -8.38 18.02
C CYS A 330 -25.38 -8.65 18.27
N GLY A 331 -25.77 -8.64 19.54
CA GLY A 331 -27.15 -8.68 20.00
C GLY A 331 -27.84 -7.30 19.90
N PRO A 332 -29.07 -7.19 20.44
CA PRO A 332 -29.85 -5.93 20.40
C PRO A 332 -29.13 -4.72 20.96
N ALA A 333 -28.46 -4.85 22.12
CA ALA A 333 -27.72 -3.76 22.79
C ALA A 333 -26.53 -3.30 21.93
N THR A 334 -25.69 -4.23 21.46
CA THR A 334 -24.54 -3.94 20.61
C THR A 334 -24.98 -3.34 19.27
N ARG A 335 -26.04 -3.88 18.65
CA ARG A 335 -26.61 -3.33 17.41
C ARG A 335 -27.14 -1.91 17.59
N LYS A 336 -27.85 -1.64 18.70
CA LYS A 336 -28.31 -0.28 19.03
C LYS A 336 -27.15 0.71 19.20
N SER A 337 -26.03 0.26 19.74
CA SER A 337 -24.80 1.07 19.84
C SER A 337 -24.20 1.33 18.45
N LEU A 338 -24.05 0.29 17.63
CA LEU A 338 -23.50 0.38 16.27
C LEU A 338 -24.35 1.25 15.31
N LEU A 339 -25.65 1.38 15.55
CA LEU A 339 -26.53 2.27 14.77
C LEU A 339 -26.24 3.76 14.98
N LYS A 340 -25.54 4.11 16.05
CA LYS A 340 -25.18 5.51 16.38
C LYS A 340 -23.87 5.96 15.72
N GLU A 341 -23.09 5.02 15.21
CA GLU A 341 -21.84 5.29 14.51
C GLU A 341 -22.10 5.77 13.06
#